data_10e92410bf96205f1c3d78c05317103d
#
_entry.id   10e92410bf96205f1c3d78c05317103d
#
_cell.length_a   1.000
_cell.length_b   1.000
_cell.length_c   1.000
_cell.angle_alpha   90.00
_cell.angle_beta   90.00
_cell.angle_gamma   90.00
#
_symmetry.space_group_name_H-M   'P 1'
#
loop_
_entity.id
_entity.type
_entity.pdbx_description
1 polymer ?
#
loop_
_entity_poly.entity_id
_entity_poly.type
_entity_poly.pdbx_seq_one_letter_code
_entity_poly.pdbx_strand_id
1 'polypeptide(L)'
;MIIKNGKVFTEEGKFVEKELYIDGDKISSTVIGEVIDATGLYVIPGLTDIHFHGCVGYDFCDGTPEALEKMAEYELANGVTTICPASMTFSEEQLTDIFVNAANYKSEKGATLVGINMEGPFISMEKKGAQNGEYIHRPDADMFERLQTAANGLI
;
A
#
# COMPACT_ATOMS: atom_id res chain seq x y z
N MET A 1 3.23 4.02 -24.04
CA MET A 1 3.09 2.55 -24.09
C MET A 1 1.73 2.18 -24.65
N ILE A 2 1.65 1.11 -25.45
CA ILE A 2 0.39 0.60 -26.00
C ILE A 2 0.28 -0.87 -25.62
N ILE A 3 -0.81 -1.27 -24.98
CA ILE A 3 -1.10 -2.68 -24.68
C ILE A 3 -2.14 -3.15 -25.70
N LYS A 4 -1.84 -4.23 -26.44
CA LYS A 4 -2.70 -4.77 -27.51
C LYS A 4 -3.10 -6.22 -27.25
N ASN A 5 -4.19 -6.64 -27.88
CA ASN A 5 -4.67 -8.03 -27.89
C ASN A 5 -5.04 -8.62 -26.51
N GLY A 6 -5.08 -7.81 -25.47
CA GLY A 6 -5.44 -8.24 -24.12
C GLY A 6 -6.93 -8.08 -23.82
N LYS A 7 -7.40 -8.84 -22.85
CA LYS A 7 -8.73 -8.66 -22.24
C LYS A 7 -8.63 -7.62 -21.14
N VAL A 8 -8.99 -6.36 -21.46
CA VAL A 8 -8.89 -5.22 -20.52
C VAL A 8 -10.13 -5.17 -19.63
N PHE A 9 -9.91 -5.06 -18.34
CA PHE A 9 -10.97 -4.80 -17.36
C PHE A 9 -11.45 -3.36 -17.49
N THR A 10 -12.76 -3.16 -17.59
CA THR A 10 -13.38 -1.85 -17.80
C THR A 10 -14.13 -1.35 -16.57
N GLU A 11 -14.48 -0.07 -16.56
CA GLU A 11 -15.26 0.56 -15.48
C GLU A 11 -16.63 -0.09 -15.29
N GLU A 12 -17.19 -0.73 -16.31
CA GLU A 12 -18.44 -1.49 -16.22
C GLU A 12 -18.26 -2.89 -15.57
N GLY A 13 -17.05 -3.19 -15.06
CA GLY A 13 -16.77 -4.48 -14.40
C GLY A 13 -16.69 -5.66 -15.37
N LYS A 14 -16.32 -5.44 -16.62
CA LYS A 14 -16.24 -6.45 -17.68
C LYS A 14 -14.86 -6.50 -18.32
N PHE A 15 -14.50 -7.67 -18.81
CA PHE A 15 -13.33 -7.83 -19.68
C PHE A 15 -13.72 -7.66 -21.14
N VAL A 16 -13.02 -6.76 -21.84
CA VAL A 16 -13.26 -6.46 -23.24
C VAL A 16 -11.93 -6.49 -23.99
N GLU A 17 -11.89 -7.13 -25.13
CA GLU A 17 -10.74 -7.05 -26.04
C GLU A 17 -10.66 -5.64 -26.64
N LYS A 18 -9.66 -4.87 -26.19
CA LYS A 18 -9.38 -3.52 -26.69
C LYS A 18 -7.93 -3.16 -26.50
N GLU A 19 -7.47 -2.17 -27.25
CA GLU A 19 -6.16 -1.56 -27.01
C GLU A 19 -6.25 -0.59 -25.81
N LEU A 20 -5.18 -0.52 -25.03
CA LEU A 20 -5.01 0.44 -23.95
C LEU A 20 -3.78 1.30 -24.25
N TYR A 21 -3.97 2.60 -24.27
CA TYR A 21 -2.93 3.59 -24.51
C TYR A 21 -2.54 4.25 -23.19
N ILE A 22 -1.25 4.28 -22.88
CA ILE A 22 -0.71 4.86 -21.63
C ILE A 22 0.34 5.90 -22.02
N ASP A 23 0.07 7.15 -21.65
CA ASP A 23 0.97 8.29 -21.86
C ASP A 23 1.47 8.78 -20.49
N GLY A 24 2.74 8.51 -20.20
CA GLY A 24 3.30 8.74 -18.87
C GLY A 24 2.57 7.89 -17.83
N ASP A 25 1.88 8.56 -16.92
CA ASP A 25 1.12 8.00 -15.80
C ASP A 25 -0.41 7.95 -16.04
N LYS A 26 -0.85 8.25 -17.25
CA LYS A 26 -2.29 8.40 -17.58
C LYS A 26 -2.73 7.51 -18.73
N ILE A 27 -3.97 7.06 -18.62
CA ILE A 27 -4.67 6.44 -19.75
C ILE A 27 -5.02 7.56 -20.76
N SER A 28 -4.73 7.30 -22.03
CA SER A 28 -4.93 8.24 -23.14
C SER A 28 -5.80 7.63 -24.24
N SER A 29 -6.26 8.45 -25.17
CA SER A 29 -6.95 7.99 -26.37
C SER A 29 -5.99 7.57 -27.50
N THR A 30 -4.74 8.03 -27.44
CA THR A 30 -3.68 7.73 -28.40
C THR A 30 -2.31 8.02 -27.79
N VAL A 31 -1.32 7.26 -28.21
CA VAL A 31 0.08 7.49 -27.85
C VAL A 31 0.98 6.86 -28.92
N ILE A 32 2.20 7.38 -29.08
CA ILE A 32 3.26 6.74 -29.83
C ILE A 32 4.29 6.21 -28.85
N GLY A 33 4.57 4.92 -28.90
CA GLY A 33 5.50 4.31 -27.94
C GLY A 33 5.61 2.80 -28.09
N GLU A 34 6.24 2.19 -27.10
CA GLU A 34 6.42 0.74 -27.01
C GLU A 34 5.07 0.01 -27.05
N VAL A 35 5.05 -1.12 -27.74
CA VAL A 35 3.86 -1.99 -27.84
C VAL A 35 4.11 -3.26 -27.01
N ILE A 36 3.19 -3.56 -26.09
CA ILE A 36 3.13 -4.80 -25.34
C ILE A 36 2.02 -5.66 -25.96
N ASP A 37 2.38 -6.86 -26.41
CA ASP A 37 1.40 -7.86 -26.86
C ASP A 37 0.88 -8.66 -25.66
N ALA A 38 -0.38 -8.45 -25.31
CA ALA A 38 -1.08 -9.13 -24.22
C ALA A 38 -2.00 -10.26 -24.73
N THR A 39 -1.68 -10.87 -25.89
CA THR A 39 -2.48 -11.99 -26.41
C THR A 39 -2.68 -13.10 -25.38
N GLY A 40 -3.93 -13.43 -25.08
CA GLY A 40 -4.30 -14.44 -24.11
C GLY A 40 -4.22 -14.01 -22.64
N LEU A 41 -3.83 -12.76 -22.38
CA LEU A 41 -3.69 -12.22 -21.03
C LEU A 41 -4.88 -11.32 -20.64
N TYR A 42 -5.09 -11.22 -19.34
CA TYR A 42 -5.98 -10.24 -18.74
C TYR A 42 -5.17 -9.00 -18.35
N VAL A 43 -5.70 -7.84 -18.67
CA VAL A 43 -5.13 -6.54 -18.28
C VAL A 43 -6.07 -5.92 -17.25
N ILE A 44 -5.57 -5.74 -16.07
CA ILE A 44 -6.30 -5.19 -14.91
C ILE A 44 -5.56 -3.97 -14.36
N PRO A 45 -6.23 -3.07 -13.62
CA PRO A 45 -5.54 -2.11 -12.79
C PRO A 45 -4.60 -2.82 -11.81
N GLY A 46 -3.53 -2.15 -11.40
CA GLY A 46 -2.68 -2.65 -10.32
C GLY A 46 -3.51 -2.90 -9.06
N LEU A 47 -3.18 -3.96 -8.34
CA LEU A 47 -3.86 -4.29 -7.10
C LEU A 47 -3.46 -3.31 -6.00
N THR A 48 -4.34 -3.16 -5.01
CA THR A 48 -4.07 -2.39 -3.79
C THR A 48 -4.14 -3.32 -2.60
N ASP A 49 -3.07 -3.39 -1.80
CA ASP A 49 -3.09 -4.05 -0.51
C ASP A 49 -3.31 -3.02 0.59
N ILE A 50 -4.40 -3.16 1.34
CA ILE A 50 -4.80 -2.23 2.39
C ILE A 50 -4.55 -2.77 3.80
N HIS A 51 -4.02 -3.98 3.92
CA HIS A 51 -3.75 -4.58 5.23
C HIS A 51 -2.77 -5.76 5.12
N PHE A 52 -1.50 -5.51 5.36
CA PHE A 52 -0.47 -6.52 5.57
C PHE A 52 0.55 -5.97 6.57
N HIS A 53 1.18 -6.82 7.36
CA HIS A 53 2.15 -6.39 8.37
C HIS A 53 3.59 -6.43 7.85
N GLY A 54 3.90 -7.43 7.04
CA GLY A 54 5.23 -7.59 6.49
C GLY A 54 5.33 -8.73 5.49
N CYS A 55 6.44 -8.78 4.77
CA CYS A 55 6.79 -9.83 3.82
C CYS A 55 8.31 -9.91 3.65
N VAL A 56 8.80 -10.99 3.03
CA VAL A 56 10.21 -11.24 2.69
C VAL A 56 11.20 -11.02 3.84
N GLY A 57 10.74 -11.27 5.09
CA GLY A 57 11.59 -11.15 6.29
C GLY A 57 11.64 -9.77 6.91
N TYR A 58 10.83 -8.83 6.43
CA TYR A 58 10.66 -7.47 6.97
C TYR A 58 9.24 -7.24 7.45
N ASP A 59 9.09 -6.34 8.41
CA ASP A 59 7.82 -5.90 8.99
C ASP A 59 7.69 -4.37 8.90
N PHE A 60 6.48 -3.87 8.73
CA PHE A 60 6.22 -2.43 8.72
C PHE A 60 6.68 -1.76 10.02
N CYS A 61 6.55 -2.49 11.12
CA CYS A 61 6.94 -2.04 12.44
C CYS A 61 8.45 -2.12 12.71
N ASP A 62 9.27 -2.60 11.77
CA ASP A 62 10.73 -2.43 11.83
C ASP A 62 11.13 -0.94 11.80
N GLY A 63 10.26 -0.07 11.28
CA GLY A 63 10.42 1.37 11.28
C GLY A 63 11.63 1.84 10.49
N THR A 64 12.04 1.11 9.45
CA THR A 64 13.22 1.45 8.65
C THR A 64 12.87 1.68 7.17
N PRO A 65 13.61 2.57 6.47
CA PRO A 65 13.42 2.75 5.04
C PRO A 65 13.67 1.47 4.24
N GLU A 66 14.64 0.66 4.67
CA GLU A 66 14.97 -0.61 4.01
C GLU A 66 13.79 -1.59 4.07
N ALA A 67 13.13 -1.74 5.23
CA ALA A 67 11.98 -2.61 5.38
C ALA A 67 10.86 -2.19 4.42
N LEU A 68 10.52 -0.91 4.37
CA LEU A 68 9.50 -0.38 3.46
C LEU A 68 9.87 -0.60 1.99
N GLU A 69 11.13 -0.38 1.60
CA GLU A 69 11.57 -0.59 0.22
C GLU A 69 11.45 -2.07 -0.18
N LYS A 70 11.90 -3.00 0.67
CA LYS A 70 11.84 -4.43 0.40
C LYS A 70 10.41 -4.96 0.30
N MET A 71 9.55 -4.51 1.19
CA MET A 71 8.12 -4.84 1.13
C MET A 71 7.47 -4.27 -0.14
N ALA A 72 7.72 -3.01 -0.46
CA ALA A 72 7.14 -2.37 -1.64
C ALA A 72 7.64 -3.00 -2.96
N GLU A 73 8.93 -3.38 -3.05
CA GLU A 73 9.49 -4.13 -4.18
C GLU A 73 8.79 -5.49 -4.36
N TYR A 74 8.60 -6.23 -3.26
CA TYR A 74 7.93 -7.51 -3.28
C TYR A 74 6.47 -7.40 -3.72
N GLU A 75 5.74 -6.45 -3.15
CA GLU A 75 4.33 -6.20 -3.48
C GLU A 75 4.17 -5.86 -4.97
N LEU A 76 5.02 -4.98 -5.51
CA LEU A 76 5.01 -4.64 -6.93
C LEU A 76 5.30 -5.84 -7.83
N ALA A 77 6.25 -6.69 -7.45
CA ALA A 77 6.59 -7.91 -8.19
C ALA A 77 5.41 -8.91 -8.25
N ASN A 78 4.45 -8.81 -7.32
CA ASN A 78 3.23 -9.62 -7.26
C ASN A 78 1.98 -8.91 -7.83
N GLY A 79 2.16 -7.75 -8.49
CA GLY A 79 1.08 -7.01 -9.14
C GLY A 79 0.33 -6.03 -8.23
N VAL A 80 0.77 -5.86 -6.99
CA VAL A 80 0.26 -4.85 -6.08
C VAL A 80 1.03 -3.54 -6.31
N THR A 81 0.36 -2.54 -6.85
CA THR A 81 0.98 -1.25 -7.19
C THR A 81 0.84 -0.19 -6.11
N THR A 82 -0.05 -0.44 -5.15
CA THR A 82 -0.42 0.51 -4.08
C THR A 82 -0.52 -0.22 -2.76
N ILE A 83 0.12 0.30 -1.72
CA ILE A 83 0.17 -0.33 -0.39
C ILE A 83 -0.28 0.62 0.73
N CYS A 84 -0.93 0.01 1.72
CA CYS A 84 -1.31 0.62 2.98
C CYS A 84 -0.99 -0.38 4.11
N PRO A 85 0.31 -0.51 4.49
CA PRO A 85 0.73 -1.50 5.48
C PRO A 85 0.11 -1.25 6.84
N ALA A 86 -0.07 -2.33 7.61
CA ALA A 86 -0.67 -2.30 8.93
C ALA A 86 0.39 -2.28 10.04
N SER A 87 0.21 -1.38 11.01
CA SER A 87 0.99 -1.43 12.25
C SER A 87 0.46 -2.50 13.20
N MET A 88 1.28 -2.86 14.17
CA MET A 88 0.86 -3.59 15.37
C MET A 88 0.58 -2.61 16.50
N THR A 89 0.01 -3.12 17.61
CA THR A 89 -0.21 -2.34 18.83
C THR A 89 1.08 -2.18 19.61
N PHE A 90 1.60 -0.95 19.61
CA PHE A 90 2.82 -0.54 20.32
C PHE A 90 2.56 0.70 21.21
N SER A 91 3.61 1.15 21.93
CA SER A 91 3.55 2.43 22.63
C SER A 91 3.40 3.60 21.64
N GLU A 92 2.88 4.73 22.12
CA GLU A 92 2.77 5.95 21.30
C GLU A 92 4.12 6.38 20.72
N GLU A 93 5.20 6.27 21.52
CA GLU A 93 6.56 6.59 21.08
C GLU A 93 7.01 5.70 19.91
N GLN A 94 6.84 4.39 20.03
CA GLN A 94 7.21 3.44 18.98
C GLN A 94 6.38 3.66 17.70
N LEU A 95 5.06 3.87 17.84
CA LEU A 95 4.19 4.18 16.69
C LEU A 95 4.60 5.48 16.01
N THR A 96 4.99 6.50 16.79
CA THR A 96 5.47 7.77 16.26
C THR A 96 6.70 7.56 15.36
N ASP A 97 7.70 6.80 15.82
CA ASP A 97 8.91 6.53 15.06
C ASP A 97 8.62 5.77 13.76
N ILE A 98 7.78 4.73 13.84
CA ILE A 98 7.35 3.95 12.66
C ILE A 98 6.64 4.85 11.64
N PHE A 99 5.73 5.71 12.09
CA PHE A 99 4.93 6.56 11.23
C PHE A 99 5.73 7.72 10.64
N VAL A 100 6.68 8.29 11.38
CA VAL A 100 7.64 9.27 10.84
C VAL A 100 8.49 8.64 9.73
N ASN A 101 8.94 7.40 9.91
CA ASN A 101 9.65 6.68 8.86
C ASN A 101 8.78 6.53 7.60
N ALA A 102 7.53 6.11 7.77
CA ALA A 102 6.58 5.97 6.65
C ALA A 102 6.30 7.32 5.95
N ALA A 103 6.12 8.40 6.72
CA ALA A 103 5.88 9.74 6.19
C ALA A 103 7.05 10.29 5.35
N ASN A 104 8.26 9.87 5.67
CA ASN A 104 9.48 10.28 4.94
C ASN A 104 9.84 9.34 3.79
N TYR A 105 9.19 8.18 3.71
CA TYR A 105 9.47 7.19 2.68
C TYR A 105 8.99 7.65 1.30
N LYS A 106 9.85 7.44 0.29
CA LYS A 106 9.52 7.67 -1.12
C LYS A 106 9.91 6.43 -1.90
N SER A 107 8.92 5.72 -2.41
CA SER A 107 9.16 4.57 -3.26
C SER A 107 9.71 5.00 -4.62
N GLU A 108 10.90 4.51 -4.97
CA GLU A 108 11.49 4.70 -6.30
C GLU A 108 11.33 3.46 -7.18
N LYS A 109 11.16 2.27 -6.59
CA LYS A 109 11.23 0.99 -7.30
C LYS A 109 10.12 -0.01 -6.92
N GLY A 110 9.26 0.35 -6.01
CA GLY A 110 8.24 -0.56 -5.47
C GLY A 110 6.83 -0.01 -5.59
N ALA A 111 5.88 -0.68 -4.96
CA ALA A 111 4.52 -0.22 -4.82
C ALA A 111 4.47 1.13 -4.07
N THR A 112 3.52 1.98 -4.45
CA THR A 112 3.36 3.30 -3.84
C THR A 112 2.71 3.19 -2.47
N LEU A 113 3.36 3.71 -1.43
CA LEU A 113 2.77 3.87 -0.11
C LEU A 113 1.77 5.04 -0.15
N VAL A 114 0.50 4.78 0.12
CA VAL A 114 -0.57 5.78 0.09
C VAL A 114 -1.23 6.00 1.44
N GLY A 115 -0.96 5.14 2.40
CA GLY A 115 -1.56 5.23 3.73
C GLY A 115 -0.94 4.24 4.70
N ILE A 116 -1.41 4.33 5.94
CA ILE A 116 -1.08 3.43 7.05
C ILE A 116 -2.38 2.89 7.62
N ASN A 117 -2.51 1.58 7.70
CA ASN A 117 -3.58 0.94 8.44
C ASN A 117 -3.13 0.81 9.91
N MET A 118 -3.57 1.71 10.77
CA MET A 118 -3.22 1.68 12.18
C MET A 118 -4.05 0.61 12.91
N GLU A 119 -3.51 -0.60 13.05
CA GLU A 119 -4.12 -1.67 13.83
C GLU A 119 -3.75 -1.54 15.31
N GLY A 120 -4.70 -1.08 16.09
CA GLY A 120 -4.45 -0.64 17.46
C GLY A 120 -3.82 0.76 17.52
N PRO A 121 -3.62 1.30 18.72
CA PRO A 121 -3.87 0.71 20.05
C PRO A 121 -5.35 0.74 20.51
N PHE A 122 -6.27 1.31 19.75
CA PHE A 122 -7.68 1.52 20.15
C PHE A 122 -8.55 0.30 19.82
N ILE A 123 -8.13 -0.86 20.29
CA ILE A 123 -8.82 -2.15 20.06
C ILE A 123 -9.32 -2.77 21.36
N SER A 124 -10.17 -3.79 21.25
CA SER A 124 -10.69 -4.51 22.42
C SER A 124 -9.65 -5.47 23.00
N MET A 125 -9.42 -5.39 24.31
CA MET A 125 -8.58 -6.34 25.03
C MET A 125 -9.06 -7.80 24.85
N GLU A 126 -10.37 -8.01 24.80
CA GLU A 126 -10.97 -9.35 24.67
C GLU A 126 -10.78 -9.96 23.27
N LYS A 127 -10.63 -9.12 22.27
CA LYS A 127 -10.55 -9.51 20.85
C LYS A 127 -9.20 -9.15 20.19
N LYS A 128 -8.22 -8.81 21.00
CA LYS A 128 -6.92 -8.31 20.52
C LYS A 128 -6.12 -9.29 19.66
N GLY A 129 -6.42 -10.58 19.70
CA GLY A 129 -5.64 -11.59 18.99
C GLY A 129 -4.16 -11.59 19.42
N ALA A 130 -3.26 -11.47 18.47
CA ALA A 130 -1.82 -11.44 18.69
C ALA A 130 -1.27 -10.09 19.22
N GLN A 131 -2.10 -9.05 19.24
CA GLN A 131 -1.69 -7.71 19.66
C GLN A 131 -1.22 -7.67 21.12
N ASN A 132 -0.23 -6.82 21.45
CA ASN A 132 0.25 -6.68 22.82
C ASN A 132 -0.75 -5.92 23.68
N GLY A 133 -1.32 -6.61 24.68
CA GLY A 133 -2.32 -6.04 25.57
C GLY A 133 -1.82 -4.89 26.44
N GLU A 134 -0.51 -4.76 26.67
CA GLU A 134 0.10 -3.69 27.47
C GLU A 134 -0.15 -2.31 26.87
N TYR A 135 -0.20 -2.22 25.54
CA TYR A 135 -0.32 -0.96 24.80
C TYR A 135 -1.75 -0.68 24.31
N ILE A 136 -2.72 -1.50 24.69
CA ILE A 136 -4.12 -1.26 24.33
C ILE A 136 -4.67 -0.10 25.16
N HIS A 137 -5.24 0.88 24.46
CA HIS A 137 -5.87 2.06 25.06
C HIS A 137 -7.35 2.14 24.71
N ARG A 138 -8.09 2.87 25.51
CA ARG A 138 -9.40 3.38 25.09
C ARG A 138 -9.20 4.38 23.97
N PRO A 139 -10.22 4.57 23.10
CA PRO A 139 -10.15 5.62 22.07
C PRO A 139 -9.72 6.97 22.68
N ASP A 140 -8.67 7.55 22.12
CA ASP A 140 -8.05 8.81 22.55
C ASP A 140 -7.78 9.65 21.28
N ALA A 141 -8.60 10.68 21.09
CA ALA A 141 -8.52 11.55 19.92
C ALA A 141 -7.23 12.37 19.90
N ASP A 142 -6.75 12.81 21.07
CA ASP A 142 -5.54 13.63 21.16
C ASP A 142 -4.30 12.79 20.79
N MET A 143 -4.23 11.54 21.24
CA MET A 143 -3.19 10.59 20.83
C MET A 143 -3.27 10.33 19.33
N PHE A 144 -4.47 10.09 18.79
CA PHE A 144 -4.65 9.89 17.36
C PHE A 144 -4.16 11.09 16.54
N GLU A 145 -4.50 12.31 16.94
CA GLU A 145 -4.08 13.54 16.26
C GLU A 145 -2.54 13.70 16.27
N ARG A 146 -1.87 13.36 17.37
CA ARG A 146 -0.40 13.37 17.43
C ARG A 146 0.21 12.35 16.47
N LEU A 147 -0.32 11.12 16.45
CA LEU A 147 0.14 10.07 15.53
C LEU A 147 -0.14 10.44 14.06
N GLN A 148 -1.33 10.99 13.77
CA GLN A 148 -1.67 11.45 12.41
C GLN A 148 -0.76 12.60 11.95
N THR A 149 -0.37 13.47 12.87
CA THR A 149 0.61 14.54 12.58
C THR A 149 1.99 13.95 12.28
N ALA A 150 2.46 12.99 13.06
CA ALA A 150 3.72 12.28 12.84
C ALA A 150 3.73 11.52 11.51
N ALA A 151 2.60 10.92 11.15
CA ALA A 151 2.38 10.23 9.88
C ALA A 151 2.20 11.18 8.67
N ASN A 152 2.23 12.50 8.85
CA ASN A 152 1.93 13.49 7.81
C ASN A 152 0.59 13.24 7.09
N GLY A 153 -0.43 12.80 7.83
CA GLY A 153 -1.76 12.56 7.31
C GLY A 153 -1.99 11.17 6.68
N LEU A 154 -1.03 10.25 6.77
CA LEU A 154 -1.11 8.94 6.11
C LEU A 154 -1.99 7.90 6.83
N ILE A 155 -2.37 8.10 8.10
CA ILE A 155 -3.20 7.13 8.82
C ILE A 155 -4.62 7.12 8.24
#